data_6b10f00e16f7ad03a18fb2884a38c4f7
#
_entry.id   6b10f00e16f7ad03a18fb2884a38c4f7
#
_cell.length_a   1.000
_cell.length_b   1.000
_cell.length_c   1.000
_cell.angle_alpha   90.00
_cell.angle_beta   90.00
_cell.angle_gamma   90.00
#
_symmetry.space_group_name_H-M   'P 1'
#
loop_
_entity.id
_entity.type
_entity.pdbx_description
1 polymer ?
#
loop_
_entity_poly.entity_id
_entity_poly.type
_entity_poly.pdbx_seq_one_letter_code
_entity_poly.pdbx_strand_id
1 'polypeptide(L)'
;VDSVAVFGSSHSAIIIIRYLVELGLSRIVNFYLSPLKFALPMEDWVLFDNTGLKGTTADWARENILGKMPKSLYRYPATKRNIRTHLSSCDRVIYAVGFHPRGIKVKGMVEVQHNAHNGIIAPGLFGFGIAFPKQITDPLGSREESVGLWKFMKHINNVLPIWLRYAP
;
A
#
# COMPACT_ATOMS: atom_id res chain seq x y z
N VAL A 1 -11.56 -12.34 -22.51
CA VAL A 1 -10.43 -11.52 -22.04
C VAL A 1 -9.28 -12.44 -21.73
N ASP A 2 -8.25 -12.42 -22.56
CA ASP A 2 -7.16 -13.40 -22.44
C ASP A 2 -5.88 -12.77 -21.87
N SER A 3 -5.81 -11.45 -21.84
CA SER A 3 -4.63 -10.71 -21.39
C SER A 3 -4.96 -9.50 -20.52
N VAL A 4 -4.24 -9.38 -19.38
CA VAL A 4 -4.46 -8.34 -18.39
C VAL A 4 -3.12 -7.72 -17.99
N ALA A 5 -3.04 -6.39 -18.03
CA ALA A 5 -1.96 -5.64 -17.41
C ALA A 5 -2.30 -5.28 -15.96
N VAL A 6 -1.37 -5.50 -15.03
CA VAL A 6 -1.50 -5.11 -13.62
C VAL A 6 -0.37 -4.17 -13.26
N PHE A 7 -0.71 -2.94 -12.86
CA PHE A 7 0.25 -1.97 -12.34
C PHE A 7 0.31 -2.05 -10.82
N GLY A 8 1.50 -2.26 -10.27
CA GLY A 8 1.76 -2.36 -8.85
C GLY A 8 2.51 -3.63 -8.46
N SER A 9 3.10 -3.64 -7.27
CA SER A 9 3.81 -4.81 -6.72
C SER A 9 3.65 -4.95 -5.19
N SER A 10 2.72 -4.22 -4.61
CA SER A 10 2.34 -4.34 -3.19
C SER A 10 1.30 -5.45 -2.98
N HIS A 11 0.84 -5.61 -1.77
CA HIS A 11 -0.05 -6.69 -1.34
C HIS A 11 -1.28 -6.86 -2.26
N SER A 12 -2.01 -5.77 -2.54
CA SER A 12 -3.20 -5.82 -3.41
C SER A 12 -2.88 -6.26 -4.84
N ALA A 13 -1.76 -5.78 -5.41
CA ALA A 13 -1.34 -6.17 -6.75
C ALA A 13 -1.03 -7.67 -6.83
N ILE A 14 -0.35 -8.22 -5.82
CA ILE A 14 0.02 -9.63 -5.78
C ILE A 14 -1.20 -10.53 -5.59
N ILE A 15 -2.17 -10.13 -4.75
CA ILE A 15 -3.46 -10.83 -4.64
C ILE A 15 -4.16 -10.89 -5.99
N ILE A 16 -4.25 -9.79 -6.71
CA ILE A 16 -4.88 -9.72 -8.03
C ILE A 16 -4.15 -10.66 -9.01
N ILE A 17 -2.82 -10.58 -9.09
CA ILE A 17 -2.03 -11.43 -9.97
C ILE A 17 -2.26 -12.90 -9.65
N ARG A 18 -2.26 -13.27 -8.38
CA ARG A 18 -2.56 -14.63 -7.92
C ARG A 18 -3.91 -15.12 -8.46
N TYR A 19 -4.98 -14.33 -8.24
CA TYR A 19 -6.32 -14.71 -8.74
C TYR A 19 -6.38 -14.83 -10.26
N LEU A 20 -5.70 -13.93 -11.00
CA LEU A 20 -5.66 -14.01 -12.46
C LEU A 20 -4.93 -15.28 -12.95
N VAL A 21 -3.87 -15.70 -12.26
CA VAL A 21 -3.17 -16.97 -12.52
C VAL A 21 -4.09 -18.16 -12.21
N GLU A 22 -4.77 -18.15 -11.06
CA GLU A 22 -5.70 -19.20 -10.62
C GLU A 22 -6.92 -19.31 -11.56
N LEU A 23 -7.38 -18.21 -12.15
CA LEU A 23 -8.41 -18.17 -13.19
C LEU A 23 -7.94 -18.69 -14.55
N GLY A 24 -6.66 -19.00 -14.70
CA GLY A 24 -6.10 -19.58 -15.92
C GLY A 24 -5.94 -18.59 -17.08
N LEU A 25 -5.77 -17.28 -16.82
CA LEU A 25 -5.51 -16.31 -17.87
C LEU A 25 -4.23 -16.68 -18.62
N SER A 26 -4.28 -16.57 -19.94
CA SER A 26 -3.17 -16.95 -20.83
C SER A 26 -2.00 -15.95 -20.74
N ARG A 27 -2.29 -14.67 -20.41
CA ARG A 27 -1.28 -13.61 -20.34
C ARG A 27 -1.58 -12.59 -19.25
N ILE A 28 -0.65 -12.44 -18.30
CA ILE A 28 -0.68 -11.44 -17.25
C ILE A 28 0.62 -10.65 -17.31
N VAL A 29 0.53 -9.36 -17.55
CA VAL A 29 1.69 -8.45 -17.61
C VAL A 29 1.70 -7.57 -16.38
N ASN A 30 2.68 -7.76 -15.50
CA ASN A 30 2.82 -6.95 -14.29
C ASN A 30 3.89 -5.88 -14.47
N PHE A 31 3.51 -4.61 -14.26
CA PHE A 31 4.42 -3.48 -14.21
C PHE A 31 4.65 -3.04 -12.77
N TYR A 32 5.90 -3.04 -12.29
CA TYR A 32 6.27 -2.70 -10.92
C TYR A 32 7.29 -1.56 -10.85
N LEU A 33 7.20 -0.73 -9.82
CA LEU A 33 8.14 0.36 -9.56
C LEU A 33 9.34 -0.10 -8.71
N SER A 34 9.08 -0.99 -7.75
CA SER A 34 10.10 -1.47 -6.82
C SER A 34 10.05 -2.99 -6.68
N PRO A 35 11.14 -3.64 -6.26
CA PRO A 35 11.13 -5.05 -5.90
C PRO A 35 10.08 -5.38 -4.84
N LEU A 36 9.73 -6.67 -4.73
CA LEU A 36 8.84 -7.14 -3.67
C LEU A 36 9.47 -6.89 -2.30
N LYS A 37 8.66 -6.38 -1.38
CA LYS A 37 9.00 -6.29 0.03
C LYS A 37 8.15 -7.30 0.80
N PHE A 38 8.73 -7.95 1.78
CA PHE A 38 8.04 -8.89 2.66
C PHE A 38 8.04 -8.33 4.08
N ALA A 39 6.91 -8.41 4.75
CA ALA A 39 6.86 -8.12 6.17
C ALA A 39 7.62 -9.22 6.92
N LEU A 40 8.64 -8.83 7.67
CA LEU A 40 9.50 -9.74 8.40
C LEU A 40 9.35 -9.49 9.90
N PRO A 41 8.86 -10.47 10.68
CA PRO A 41 8.88 -10.39 12.13
C PRO A 41 10.32 -10.26 12.65
N MET A 42 10.55 -9.25 13.48
CA MET A 42 11.76 -9.04 14.27
C MET A 42 11.42 -9.39 15.73
N GLU A 43 12.31 -9.15 16.67
CA GLU A 43 12.07 -9.52 18.08
C GLU A 43 10.80 -8.90 18.66
N ASP A 44 10.63 -7.57 18.54
CA ASP A 44 9.50 -6.81 19.12
C ASP A 44 8.78 -5.93 18.10
N TRP A 45 9.15 -6.00 16.83
CA TRP A 45 8.57 -5.21 15.73
C TRP A 45 8.51 -6.00 14.42
N VAL A 46 7.97 -5.38 13.37
CA VAL A 46 7.86 -5.99 12.03
C VAL A 46 8.46 -5.05 11.00
N LEU A 47 9.51 -5.50 10.32
CA LEU A 47 10.09 -4.78 9.20
C LEU A 47 9.09 -4.76 8.03
N PHE A 48 8.89 -3.59 7.41
CA PHE A 48 7.90 -3.37 6.35
C PHE A 48 6.46 -3.77 6.74
N ASP A 49 6.07 -3.48 7.99
CA ASP A 49 4.75 -3.86 8.52
C ASP A 49 3.57 -3.29 7.72
N ASN A 50 3.71 -2.15 7.09
CA ASN A 50 2.61 -1.53 6.32
C ASN A 50 2.77 -1.69 4.81
N THR A 51 3.96 -1.98 4.32
CA THR A 51 4.27 -2.02 2.88
C THR A 51 4.65 -3.41 2.37
N GLY A 52 5.04 -4.33 3.26
CA GLY A 52 5.47 -5.68 2.92
C GLY A 52 4.31 -6.66 2.71
N LEU A 53 4.58 -7.68 1.91
CA LEU A 53 3.68 -8.82 1.71
C LEU A 53 3.58 -9.65 3.00
N LYS A 54 2.40 -10.18 3.30
CA LYS A 54 2.10 -10.95 4.50
C LYS A 54 1.28 -12.20 4.21
N GLY A 55 1.35 -13.17 5.13
CA GLY A 55 0.55 -14.39 5.11
C GLY A 55 0.62 -15.12 3.76
N THR A 56 -0.47 -15.74 3.37
CA THR A 56 -0.53 -16.56 2.15
C THR A 56 -0.17 -15.81 0.86
N THR A 57 -0.33 -14.49 0.82
CA THR A 57 0.12 -13.67 -0.32
C THR A 57 1.64 -13.61 -0.39
N ALA A 58 2.32 -13.50 0.74
CA ALA A 58 3.77 -13.55 0.81
C ALA A 58 4.31 -14.91 0.40
N ASP A 59 3.68 -15.99 0.87
CA ASP A 59 4.08 -17.37 0.55
C ASP A 59 3.92 -17.64 -0.94
N TRP A 60 2.75 -17.30 -1.50
CA TRP A 60 2.52 -17.42 -2.94
C TRP A 60 3.55 -16.63 -3.77
N ALA A 61 3.90 -15.43 -3.34
CA ALA A 61 4.89 -14.60 -4.05
C ALA A 61 6.30 -15.19 -3.98
N ARG A 62 6.68 -15.81 -2.86
CA ARG A 62 7.96 -16.53 -2.75
C ARG A 62 8.01 -17.72 -3.70
N GLU A 63 6.95 -18.51 -3.75
CA GLU A 63 6.88 -19.70 -4.59
C GLU A 63 6.78 -19.38 -6.09
N ASN A 64 5.93 -18.41 -6.44
CA ASN A 64 5.50 -18.16 -7.82
C ASN A 64 6.14 -16.94 -8.48
N ILE A 65 6.80 -16.05 -7.72
CA ILE A 65 7.49 -14.89 -8.30
C ILE A 65 9.01 -15.00 -8.09
N LEU A 66 9.46 -15.35 -6.90
CA LEU A 66 10.87 -15.55 -6.62
C LEU A 66 11.35 -16.97 -6.93
N GLY A 67 10.44 -17.94 -6.89
CA GLY A 67 10.68 -19.32 -7.26
C GLY A 67 10.35 -19.59 -8.73
N LYS A 68 9.43 -20.54 -8.99
CA LYS A 68 9.05 -20.93 -10.36
C LYS A 68 7.87 -20.09 -10.86
N MET A 69 8.17 -19.03 -11.59
CA MET A 69 7.14 -18.12 -12.12
C MET A 69 6.20 -18.84 -13.11
N PRO A 70 4.87 -18.63 -12.99
CA PRO A 70 3.88 -19.17 -13.93
C PRO A 70 4.18 -18.72 -15.37
N LYS A 71 4.00 -19.59 -16.34
CA LYS A 71 4.26 -19.29 -17.75
C LYS A 71 3.38 -18.15 -18.29
N SER A 72 2.22 -17.93 -17.71
CA SER A 72 1.30 -16.83 -18.06
C SER A 72 1.69 -15.47 -17.48
N LEU A 73 2.60 -15.41 -16.49
CA LEU A 73 2.99 -14.19 -15.80
C LEU A 73 4.28 -13.61 -16.36
N TYR A 74 4.22 -12.34 -16.78
CA TYR A 74 5.35 -11.55 -17.24
C TYR A 74 5.52 -10.34 -16.37
N ARG A 75 6.72 -10.10 -15.82
CA ARG A 75 6.96 -8.98 -14.90
C ARG A 75 8.04 -8.05 -15.44
N TYR A 76 7.74 -6.76 -15.48
CA TYR A 76 8.63 -5.73 -16.00
C TYR A 76 8.70 -4.52 -15.08
N PRO A 77 9.86 -3.89 -14.89
CA PRO A 77 9.94 -2.55 -14.33
C PRO A 77 9.05 -1.58 -15.12
N ALA A 78 8.31 -0.72 -14.41
CA ALA A 78 7.35 0.23 -15.01
C ALA A 78 8.06 1.41 -15.71
N THR A 79 8.99 1.14 -16.60
CA THR A 79 9.64 2.13 -17.43
C THR A 79 8.76 2.51 -18.62
N LYS A 80 8.90 3.72 -19.14
CA LYS A 80 8.20 4.16 -20.36
C LYS A 80 8.39 3.20 -21.53
N ARG A 81 9.60 2.62 -21.68
CA ARG A 81 9.92 1.63 -22.70
C ARG A 81 9.10 0.35 -22.51
N ASN A 82 9.16 -0.25 -21.33
CA ASN A 82 8.45 -1.50 -21.06
C ASN A 82 6.93 -1.36 -21.20
N ILE A 83 6.38 -0.24 -20.69
CA ILE A 83 4.95 0.05 -20.81
C ILE A 83 4.57 0.14 -22.30
N ARG A 84 5.27 0.92 -23.11
CA ARG A 84 4.99 1.03 -24.56
C ARG A 84 5.07 -0.31 -25.27
N THR A 85 6.06 -1.15 -24.91
CA THR A 85 6.29 -2.42 -25.59
C THR A 85 5.24 -3.48 -25.24
N HIS A 86 4.76 -3.52 -24.01
CA HIS A 86 3.97 -4.66 -23.51
C HIS A 86 2.51 -4.34 -23.22
N LEU A 87 2.15 -3.06 -22.98
CA LEU A 87 0.79 -2.69 -22.60
C LEU A 87 -0.21 -2.88 -23.75
N SER A 88 0.20 -2.57 -24.98
CA SER A 88 -0.65 -2.67 -26.18
C SER A 88 -1.12 -4.09 -26.48
N SER A 89 -0.46 -5.11 -25.91
CA SER A 89 -0.84 -6.52 -26.05
C SER A 89 -1.80 -6.99 -24.95
N CYS A 90 -2.36 -6.08 -24.14
CA CYS A 90 -3.28 -6.42 -23.07
C CYS A 90 -4.68 -5.86 -23.33
N ASP A 91 -5.71 -6.69 -23.12
CA ASP A 91 -7.11 -6.33 -23.32
C ASP A 91 -7.66 -5.44 -22.18
N ARG A 92 -7.13 -5.61 -20.99
CA ARG A 92 -7.58 -4.91 -19.78
C ARG A 92 -6.39 -4.42 -18.96
N VAL A 93 -6.65 -3.37 -18.19
CA VAL A 93 -5.65 -2.77 -17.28
C VAL A 93 -6.23 -2.67 -15.89
N ILE A 94 -5.47 -3.11 -14.90
CA ILE A 94 -5.79 -3.00 -13.48
C ILE A 94 -4.70 -2.15 -12.81
N TYR A 95 -5.11 -1.10 -12.11
CA TYR A 95 -4.21 -0.28 -11.30
C TYR A 95 -4.34 -0.66 -9.83
N ALA A 96 -3.28 -1.19 -9.25
CA ALA A 96 -3.15 -1.51 -7.82
C ALA A 96 -1.94 -0.75 -7.24
N VAL A 97 -1.93 0.55 -7.47
CA VAL A 97 -0.79 1.45 -7.20
C VAL A 97 -0.91 2.22 -5.88
N GLY A 98 -1.87 1.81 -5.03
CA GLY A 98 -2.21 2.54 -3.82
C GLY A 98 -3.12 3.74 -4.13
N PHE A 99 -3.24 4.64 -3.18
CA PHE A 99 -4.04 5.85 -3.30
C PHE A 99 -3.37 7.00 -2.55
N HIS A 100 -3.66 8.19 -2.97
CA HIS A 100 -3.28 9.41 -2.25
C HIS A 100 -4.50 9.99 -1.56
N PRO A 101 -4.35 10.53 -0.34
CA PRO A 101 -5.43 11.26 0.33
C PRO A 101 -5.92 12.41 -0.56
N ARG A 102 -7.22 12.58 -0.66
CA ARG A 102 -7.78 13.79 -1.27
C ARG A 102 -7.65 14.92 -0.26
N GLY A 103 -7.15 16.06 -0.70
CA GLY A 103 -7.12 17.26 0.12
C GLY A 103 -8.53 17.64 0.58
N ILE A 104 -8.72 17.75 1.88
CA ILE A 104 -9.97 18.22 2.47
C ILE A 104 -9.87 19.75 2.59
N LYS A 105 -10.88 20.45 2.05
CA LYS A 105 -10.96 21.91 2.19
C LYS A 105 -11.69 22.26 3.48
N VAL A 106 -11.04 23.02 4.34
CA VAL A 106 -11.63 23.56 5.55
C VAL A 106 -11.67 25.08 5.42
N LYS A 107 -12.85 25.67 5.71
CA LYS A 107 -13.04 27.13 5.63
C LYS A 107 -12.05 27.83 6.57
N GLY A 108 -11.31 28.79 6.05
CA GLY A 108 -10.30 29.53 6.81
C GLY A 108 -8.91 28.89 6.88
N MET A 109 -8.72 27.73 6.24
CA MET A 109 -7.41 27.08 6.13
C MET A 109 -6.96 27.01 4.67
N VAL A 110 -5.71 27.39 4.39
CA VAL A 110 -5.11 27.29 3.05
C VAL A 110 -4.84 25.83 2.71
N GLU A 111 -4.34 25.08 3.67
CA GLU A 111 -4.04 23.65 3.57
C GLU A 111 -4.31 22.98 4.91
N VAL A 112 -4.87 21.78 4.88
CA VAL A 112 -5.10 20.98 6.07
C VAL A 112 -3.91 20.04 6.27
N GLN A 113 -3.04 20.44 7.19
CA GLN A 113 -1.91 19.62 7.63
C GLN A 113 -2.18 19.08 9.03
N HIS A 114 -1.91 17.83 9.27
CA HIS A 114 -2.05 17.22 10.58
C HIS A 114 -0.69 16.84 11.18
N ASN A 115 -0.63 16.85 12.49
CA ASN A 115 0.50 16.23 13.18
C ASN A 115 0.39 14.72 13.04
N ALA A 116 1.32 14.10 12.31
CA ALA A 116 1.30 12.68 11.99
C ALA A 116 1.47 11.72 13.19
N HIS A 117 1.78 12.24 14.40
CA HIS A 117 1.89 11.43 15.62
C HIS A 117 0.62 11.45 16.46
N ASN A 118 -0.06 12.60 16.54
CA ASN A 118 -1.22 12.78 17.41
C ASN A 118 -2.50 13.26 16.71
N GLY A 119 -2.45 13.50 15.40
CA GLY A 119 -3.61 13.88 14.60
C GLY A 119 -4.08 15.33 14.77
N ILE A 120 -3.43 16.16 15.54
CA ILE A 120 -3.84 17.56 15.75
C ILE A 120 -3.64 18.34 14.45
N ILE A 121 -4.70 19.04 14.02
CA ILE A 121 -4.69 19.95 12.86
C ILE A 121 -4.72 21.41 13.36
N ALA A 122 -5.66 21.74 14.26
CA ALA A 122 -5.82 23.03 14.88
C ALA A 122 -6.56 22.86 16.22
N PRO A 123 -6.65 23.89 17.07
CA PRO A 123 -7.49 23.84 18.26
C PRO A 123 -8.90 23.34 17.95
N GLY A 124 -9.34 22.27 18.63
CA GLY A 124 -10.62 21.62 18.40
C GLY A 124 -10.78 20.83 17.07
N LEU A 125 -9.76 20.76 16.23
CA LEU A 125 -9.80 20.05 14.94
C LEU A 125 -8.73 18.96 14.88
N PHE A 126 -9.16 17.72 14.64
CA PHE A 126 -8.29 16.56 14.66
C PHE A 126 -8.49 15.70 13.39
N GLY A 127 -7.41 15.17 12.86
CA GLY A 127 -7.39 14.25 11.73
C GLY A 127 -7.21 12.81 12.20
N PHE A 128 -7.97 11.90 11.60
CA PHE A 128 -7.94 10.48 11.96
C PHE A 128 -8.21 9.57 10.77
N GLY A 129 -7.70 8.34 10.85
CA GLY A 129 -7.96 7.29 9.86
C GLY A 129 -7.09 7.42 8.61
N ILE A 130 -7.61 6.92 7.49
CA ILE A 130 -6.83 6.78 6.24
C ILE A 130 -6.47 8.12 5.58
N ALA A 131 -7.27 9.16 5.81
CA ALA A 131 -6.99 10.50 5.28
C ALA A 131 -5.92 11.25 6.09
N PHE A 132 -5.72 10.87 7.36
CA PHE A 132 -4.78 11.45 8.29
C PHE A 132 -4.06 10.33 9.06
N PRO A 133 -3.26 9.50 8.38
CA PRO A 133 -2.64 8.33 9.00
C PRO A 133 -1.55 8.75 9.99
N LYS A 134 -1.41 7.96 11.05
CA LYS A 134 -0.24 8.04 11.91
C LYS A 134 1.00 7.63 11.14
N GLN A 135 2.06 8.43 11.20
CA GLN A 135 3.36 8.05 10.70
C GLN A 135 4.15 7.31 11.79
N ILE A 136 4.78 6.22 11.42
CA ILE A 136 5.70 5.46 12.26
C ILE A 136 7.07 5.38 11.59
N THR A 137 8.11 5.33 12.41
CA THR A 137 9.48 5.09 11.95
C THR A 137 9.97 3.82 12.63
N ASP A 138 10.42 2.85 11.84
CA ASP A 138 10.99 1.63 12.38
C ASP A 138 12.41 1.83 12.93
N PRO A 139 12.99 0.86 13.66
CA PRO A 139 14.34 0.97 14.20
C PRO A 139 15.44 1.15 13.14
N LEU A 140 15.18 0.83 11.88
CA LEU A 140 16.10 1.03 10.76
C LEU A 140 15.92 2.41 10.08
N GLY A 141 14.99 3.25 10.60
CA GLY A 141 14.73 4.58 10.06
C GLY A 141 13.77 4.63 8.88
N SER A 142 13.15 3.50 8.49
CA SER A 142 12.14 3.49 7.43
C SER A 142 10.83 4.08 7.94
N ARG A 143 10.26 5.02 7.18
CA ARG A 143 8.99 5.68 7.52
C ARG A 143 7.85 5.03 6.79
N GLU A 144 6.80 4.70 7.52
CA GLU A 144 5.58 4.10 6.98
C GLU A 144 4.34 4.76 7.60
N GLU A 145 3.25 4.79 6.83
CA GLU A 145 1.94 5.18 7.33
C GLU A 145 1.26 3.98 7.98
N SER A 146 0.84 4.14 9.23
CA SER A 146 0.17 3.09 10.01
C SER A 146 -1.30 2.98 9.60
N VAL A 147 -1.58 2.21 8.55
CA VAL A 147 -2.89 2.07 7.94
C VAL A 147 -3.48 0.69 8.27
N GLY A 148 -4.76 0.67 8.62
CA GLY A 148 -5.52 -0.55 8.92
C GLY A 148 -6.44 -0.38 10.12
N LEU A 149 -7.60 -1.04 10.10
CA LEU A 149 -8.65 -0.86 11.11
C LEU A 149 -8.11 -1.02 12.54
N TRP A 150 -7.40 -2.10 12.80
CA TRP A 150 -6.82 -2.38 14.11
C TRP A 150 -5.79 -1.31 14.56
N LYS A 151 -5.00 -0.82 13.62
CA LYS A 151 -4.02 0.25 13.87
C LYS A 151 -4.71 1.57 14.19
N PHE A 152 -5.80 1.88 13.50
CA PHE A 152 -6.64 3.03 13.80
C PHE A 152 -7.24 2.93 15.21
N MET A 153 -7.81 1.76 15.57
CA MET A 153 -8.35 1.53 16.91
C MET A 153 -7.31 1.75 18.02
N LYS A 154 -6.10 1.23 17.85
CA LYS A 154 -5.00 1.49 18.78
C LYS A 154 -4.62 2.96 18.83
N HIS A 155 -4.55 3.61 17.68
CA HIS A 155 -4.17 5.01 17.60
C HIS A 155 -5.17 5.92 18.32
N ILE A 156 -6.47 5.75 18.07
CA ILE A 156 -7.50 6.58 18.71
C ILE A 156 -7.46 6.45 20.25
N ASN A 157 -7.29 5.24 20.76
CA ASN A 157 -7.17 5.02 22.21
C ASN A 157 -6.00 5.80 22.83
N ASN A 158 -4.91 5.97 22.09
CA ASN A 158 -3.73 6.68 22.57
C ASN A 158 -3.88 8.22 22.48
N VAL A 159 -4.55 8.72 21.44
CA VAL A 159 -4.61 10.16 21.18
C VAL A 159 -5.86 10.83 21.75
N LEU A 160 -6.94 10.10 21.96
CA LEU A 160 -8.19 10.64 22.49
C LEU A 160 -8.01 11.39 23.84
N PRO A 161 -7.24 10.88 24.82
CA PRO A 161 -6.99 11.65 26.06
C PRO A 161 -6.24 12.96 25.82
N ILE A 162 -5.43 13.06 24.77
CA ILE A 162 -4.74 14.29 24.38
C ILE A 162 -5.75 15.26 23.78
N TRP A 163 -6.60 14.79 22.85
CA TRP A 163 -7.60 15.62 22.17
C TRP A 163 -8.62 16.21 23.13
N LEU A 164 -9.07 15.43 24.12
CA LEU A 164 -10.03 15.88 25.15
C LEU A 164 -9.46 17.01 26.04
N ARG A 165 -8.14 17.13 26.12
CA ARG A 165 -7.44 18.18 26.86
C ARG A 165 -7.02 19.36 25.98
N TYR A 166 -7.06 19.18 24.67
CA TYR A 166 -6.66 20.20 23.71
C TYR A 166 -7.89 21.02 23.32
N ALA A 167 -8.25 21.94 24.20
CA ALA A 167 -9.40 22.84 24.00
C ALA A 167 -9.19 23.78 22.82
N PRO A 168 -10.28 24.24 22.16
CA PRO A 168 -10.23 25.27 21.14
C PRO A 168 -9.79 26.62 21.72
#